data_b7ab5e767afc4a92d9fd90f9fc13ddb2
#
_entry.id   b7ab5e767afc4a92d9fd90f9fc13ddb2
#
_cell.length_a   1.000
_cell.length_b   1.000
_cell.length_c   1.000
_cell.angle_alpha   90.00
_cell.angle_beta   90.00
_cell.angle_gamma   90.00
#
_symmetry.space_group_name_H-M   'P 1'
#
loop_
_entity.id
_entity.type
_entity.pdbx_description
1 polymer ?
#
loop_
_entity_poly.entity_id
_entity_poly.type
_entity_poly.pdbx_seq_one_letter_code
_entity_poly.pdbx_strand_id
1 'polypeptide(L)'
;MNTTVYTGRATNWSSVVISGLLLIPLVGMGLSSGSSPSTGALIVVVALVGLLAEVITASDVRATCGPQGVALHWGSVGWPRARYTLDSIQDVRVVDIPWHAVSCGFWWTPTRTVCTVRSGPALRLRLLSGRTVTITVPDPYAAVAALRANSLDLS
;
A
#
# COMPACT_ATOMS: atom_id res chain seq x y z
N MET A 1 10.77 -18.83 -24.12
CA MET A 1 10.22 -18.65 -22.76
C MET A 1 9.53 -17.29 -22.71
N ASN A 2 8.20 -17.27 -22.69
CA ASN A 2 7.45 -16.01 -22.61
C ASN A 2 7.30 -15.65 -21.12
N THR A 3 8.18 -14.80 -20.64
CA THR A 3 8.16 -14.32 -19.25
C THR A 3 7.07 -13.26 -19.11
N THR A 4 5.95 -13.63 -18.52
CA THR A 4 4.85 -12.68 -18.27
C THR A 4 5.15 -11.91 -16.99
N VAL A 5 5.33 -10.60 -17.12
CA VAL A 5 5.55 -9.69 -15.98
C VAL A 5 4.36 -8.74 -15.88
N TYR A 6 3.74 -8.72 -14.71
CA TYR A 6 2.72 -7.74 -14.36
C TYR A 6 3.31 -6.67 -13.45
N THR A 7 3.08 -5.40 -13.77
CA THR A 7 3.44 -4.26 -12.91
C THR A 7 2.21 -3.40 -12.70
N GLY A 8 1.80 -3.26 -11.45
CA GLY A 8 0.66 -2.44 -11.05
C GLY A 8 1.05 -1.38 -10.03
N ARG A 9 0.47 -0.18 -10.17
CA ARG A 9 0.58 0.92 -9.21
C ARG A 9 -0.80 1.31 -8.73
N ALA A 10 -1.02 1.31 -7.42
CA ALA A 10 -2.25 1.76 -6.79
C ALA A 10 -1.94 2.96 -5.88
N THR A 11 -2.63 4.07 -6.11
CA THR A 11 -2.48 5.31 -5.32
C THR A 11 -3.74 5.55 -4.51
N ASN A 12 -3.58 5.91 -3.24
CA ASN A 12 -4.69 6.25 -2.33
C ASN A 12 -4.96 7.75 -2.32
N TRP A 13 -5.59 8.25 -3.37
CA TRP A 13 -5.98 9.66 -3.44
C TRP A 13 -6.95 10.07 -2.33
N SER A 14 -7.82 9.16 -1.88
CA SER A 14 -8.80 9.43 -0.82
C SER A 14 -8.12 9.78 0.51
N SER A 15 -7.07 9.06 0.89
CA SER A 15 -6.29 9.34 2.10
C SER A 15 -5.67 10.73 2.02
N VAL A 16 -5.00 11.04 0.91
CA VAL A 16 -4.34 12.34 0.72
C VAL A 16 -5.34 13.50 0.81
N VAL A 17 -6.52 13.35 0.19
CA VAL A 17 -7.57 14.38 0.24
C VAL A 17 -8.13 14.54 1.66
N ILE A 18 -8.43 13.45 2.35
CA ILE A 18 -8.97 13.49 3.72
C ILE A 18 -7.95 14.14 4.67
N SER A 19 -6.70 13.75 4.60
CA SER A 19 -5.64 14.33 5.43
C SER A 19 -5.43 15.81 5.14
N GLY A 20 -5.46 16.21 3.86
CA GLY A 20 -5.42 17.60 3.46
C GLY A 20 -6.58 18.42 4.04
N LEU A 21 -7.82 17.89 3.98
CA LEU A 21 -9.00 18.54 4.56
C LEU A 21 -8.92 18.68 6.08
N LEU A 22 -8.39 17.67 6.78
CA LEU A 22 -8.23 17.72 8.24
C LEU A 22 -7.15 18.72 8.68
N LEU A 23 -6.20 19.05 7.81
CA LEU A 23 -5.18 20.06 8.10
C LEU A 23 -5.71 21.47 8.05
N ILE A 24 -6.74 21.76 7.26
CA ILE A 24 -7.30 23.11 7.12
C ILE A 24 -7.71 23.70 8.50
N PRO A 25 -8.55 23.03 9.32
CA PRO A 25 -8.90 23.55 10.64
C PRO A 25 -7.70 23.62 11.59
N LEU A 26 -6.77 22.68 11.50
CA LEU A 26 -5.58 22.67 12.35
C LEU A 26 -4.67 23.88 12.09
N VAL A 27 -4.45 24.20 10.83
CA VAL A 27 -3.69 25.38 10.41
C VAL A 27 -4.47 26.65 10.80
N GLY A 28 -5.78 26.69 10.59
CA GLY A 28 -6.65 27.79 11.00
C GLY A 28 -6.57 28.07 12.49
N MET A 29 -6.60 27.03 13.32
CA MET A 29 -6.42 27.16 14.78
C MET A 29 -5.03 27.68 15.15
N GLY A 30 -3.98 27.22 14.48
CA GLY A 30 -2.61 27.70 14.71
C GLY A 30 -2.44 29.18 14.38
N LEU A 31 -3.15 29.70 13.36
CA LEU A 31 -3.09 31.08 12.93
C LEU A 31 -4.01 32.00 13.74
N SER A 32 -5.15 31.50 14.25
CA SER A 32 -6.19 32.29 14.91
C SER A 32 -6.15 32.23 16.45
N SER A 33 -5.51 31.24 17.04
CA SER A 33 -5.35 31.18 18.47
C SER A 33 -4.44 32.32 18.94
N GLY A 34 -4.88 33.09 19.95
CA GLY A 34 -4.04 34.11 20.62
C GLY A 34 -2.83 33.55 21.36
N SER A 35 -2.38 32.36 20.96
CA SER A 35 -1.12 31.73 21.34
C SER A 35 0.06 32.56 20.82
N SER A 36 1.19 32.47 21.48
CA SER A 36 2.40 33.15 21.01
C SER A 36 2.68 32.79 19.54
N PRO A 37 3.21 33.72 18.73
CA PRO A 37 3.52 33.46 17.31
C PRO A 37 4.36 32.19 17.10
N SER A 38 5.19 31.84 18.08
CA SER A 38 6.01 30.61 18.06
C SER A 38 5.18 29.32 18.17
N THR A 39 4.12 29.31 18.98
CA THR A 39 3.25 28.13 19.14
C THR A 39 2.42 27.91 17.88
N GLY A 40 1.86 28.97 17.29
CA GLY A 40 1.12 28.88 16.04
C GLY A 40 1.99 28.36 14.89
N ALA A 41 3.21 28.88 14.75
CA ALA A 41 4.18 28.41 13.76
C ALA A 41 4.55 26.94 13.96
N LEU A 42 4.74 26.51 15.20
CA LEU A 42 5.06 25.11 15.50
C LEU A 42 3.92 24.16 15.07
N ILE A 43 2.67 24.49 15.37
CA ILE A 43 1.50 23.69 14.95
C ILE A 43 1.45 23.56 13.44
N VAL A 44 1.64 24.64 12.70
CA VAL A 44 1.65 24.63 11.23
C VAL A 44 2.77 23.76 10.69
N VAL A 45 3.98 23.89 11.22
CA VAL A 45 5.15 23.08 10.80
C VAL A 45 4.91 21.60 11.05
N VAL A 46 4.42 21.22 12.24
CA VAL A 46 4.13 19.82 12.58
C VAL A 46 3.05 19.25 11.65
N ALA A 47 2.01 20.03 11.35
CA ALA A 47 0.95 19.63 10.45
C ALA A 47 1.46 19.40 9.01
N LEU A 48 2.29 20.29 8.50
CA LEU A 48 2.90 20.16 7.17
C LEU A 48 3.86 18.97 7.09
N VAL A 49 4.68 18.75 8.12
CA VAL A 49 5.59 17.60 8.19
C VAL A 49 4.79 16.29 8.24
N GLY A 50 3.69 16.24 9.01
CA GLY A 50 2.79 15.09 9.07
C GLY A 50 2.18 14.76 7.71
N LEU A 51 1.67 15.77 6.99
CA LEU A 51 1.13 15.60 5.64
C LEU A 51 2.20 15.11 4.66
N LEU A 52 3.37 15.71 4.70
CA LEU A 52 4.48 15.32 3.83
C LEU A 52 4.89 13.86 4.09
N ALA A 53 4.99 13.46 5.35
CA ALA A 53 5.28 12.08 5.73
C ALA A 53 4.22 11.12 5.21
N GLU A 54 2.92 11.46 5.31
CA GLU A 54 1.83 10.65 4.80
C GLU A 54 1.87 10.53 3.27
N VAL A 55 2.06 11.62 2.55
CA VAL A 55 2.19 11.59 1.08
C VAL A 55 3.36 10.72 0.64
N ILE A 56 4.48 10.77 1.36
CA ILE A 56 5.67 9.98 1.03
C ILE A 56 5.46 8.50 1.34
N THR A 57 4.78 8.15 2.44
CA THR A 57 4.74 6.77 2.96
C THR A 57 3.46 6.02 2.63
N ALA A 58 2.30 6.66 2.62
CA ALA A 58 1.00 6.00 2.55
C ALA A 58 0.30 6.07 1.19
N SER A 59 0.76 6.94 0.30
CA SER A 59 0.00 7.27 -0.92
C SER A 59 0.12 6.26 -2.05
N ASP A 60 1.12 5.37 -2.04
CA ASP A 60 1.47 4.59 -3.24
C ASP A 60 1.92 3.16 -2.93
N VAL A 61 1.40 2.20 -3.70
CA VAL A 61 1.81 0.80 -3.67
C VAL A 61 2.13 0.35 -5.07
N ARG A 62 3.35 -0.13 -5.28
CA ARG A 62 3.78 -0.76 -6.53
C ARG A 62 3.97 -2.25 -6.29
N ALA A 63 3.28 -3.07 -7.08
CA ALA A 63 3.43 -4.50 -7.08
C ALA A 63 3.95 -4.95 -8.44
N THR A 64 5.00 -5.75 -8.44
CA THR A 64 5.53 -6.42 -9.64
C THR A 64 5.41 -7.92 -9.42
N CYS A 65 4.68 -8.60 -10.31
CA CYS A 65 4.51 -10.04 -10.31
C CYS A 65 5.21 -10.62 -11.54
N GLY A 66 6.11 -11.57 -11.34
CA GLY A 66 6.92 -12.15 -12.43
C GLY A 66 7.56 -13.46 -12.02
N PRO A 67 8.54 -13.96 -12.81
CA PRO A 67 9.18 -15.25 -12.59
C PRO A 67 9.95 -15.36 -11.28
N GLN A 68 10.36 -14.24 -10.70
CA GLN A 68 11.02 -14.20 -9.39
C GLN A 68 10.02 -14.11 -8.20
N GLY A 69 8.71 -14.14 -8.49
CA GLY A 69 7.66 -14.00 -7.49
C GLY A 69 7.04 -12.61 -7.47
N VAL A 70 6.71 -12.12 -6.27
CA VAL A 70 6.05 -10.83 -6.05
C VAL A 70 6.99 -9.88 -5.33
N ALA A 71 7.28 -8.75 -5.94
CA ALA A 71 8.01 -7.65 -5.33
C ALA A 71 7.05 -6.49 -5.04
N LEU A 72 7.10 -6.00 -3.81
CA LEU A 72 6.31 -4.88 -3.31
C LEU A 72 7.22 -3.72 -2.95
N HIS A 73 6.83 -2.56 -3.40
CA HIS A 73 7.47 -1.29 -3.07
C HIS A 73 6.42 -0.34 -2.53
N TRP A 74 6.71 0.26 -1.39
CA TRP A 74 5.81 1.13 -0.67
C TRP A 74 6.22 2.59 -0.79
N GLY A 75 5.21 3.48 -0.81
CA GLY A 75 5.43 4.91 -0.87
C GLY A 75 6.09 5.37 -2.16
N SER A 76 6.21 6.66 -2.32
CA SER A 76 6.87 7.29 -3.47
C SER A 76 8.39 7.01 -3.52
N VAL A 77 9.00 6.80 -2.35
CA VAL A 77 10.43 6.48 -2.20
C VAL A 77 10.70 4.98 -2.38
N GLY A 78 9.64 4.14 -2.45
CA GLY A 78 9.78 2.68 -2.61
C GLY A 78 10.30 1.97 -1.36
N TRP A 79 10.04 2.51 -0.18
CA TRP A 79 10.36 1.91 1.13
C TRP A 79 9.12 1.94 2.04
N PRO A 80 8.81 0.87 2.78
CA PRO A 80 9.50 -0.41 2.88
C PRO A 80 9.35 -1.28 1.61
N ARG A 81 10.23 -2.29 1.48
CA ARG A 81 10.23 -3.26 0.38
C ARG A 81 9.96 -4.65 0.92
N ALA A 82 9.18 -5.44 0.19
CA ALA A 82 8.97 -6.84 0.48
C ALA A 82 9.11 -7.66 -0.80
N ARG A 83 9.74 -8.83 -0.71
CA ARG A 83 9.84 -9.80 -1.81
C ARG A 83 9.34 -11.15 -1.33
N TYR A 84 8.54 -11.78 -2.15
CA TYR A 84 8.00 -13.12 -1.95
C TYR A 84 8.34 -13.94 -3.18
N THR A 85 9.23 -14.92 -3.03
CA THR A 85 9.61 -15.83 -4.13
C THR A 85 8.44 -16.76 -4.46
N LEU A 86 8.36 -17.24 -5.71
CA LEU A 86 7.31 -18.17 -6.13
C LEU A 86 7.28 -19.42 -5.25
N ASP A 87 8.46 -19.96 -4.89
CA ASP A 87 8.60 -21.13 -4.03
C ASP A 87 8.04 -20.92 -2.62
N SER A 88 7.95 -19.67 -2.16
CA SER A 88 7.37 -19.32 -0.85
C SER A 88 5.85 -19.16 -0.88
N ILE A 89 5.25 -19.10 -2.07
CA ILE A 89 3.83 -18.84 -2.27
C ILE A 89 3.10 -20.18 -2.41
N GLN A 90 2.22 -20.50 -1.47
CA GLN A 90 1.40 -21.70 -1.49
C GLN A 90 0.16 -21.55 -2.39
N ASP A 91 -0.47 -20.37 -2.34
CA ASP A 91 -1.72 -20.12 -3.07
C ASP A 91 -1.88 -18.63 -3.38
N VAL A 92 -2.54 -18.37 -4.51
CA VAL A 92 -2.81 -17.01 -5.01
C VAL A 92 -4.27 -16.89 -5.38
N ARG A 93 -4.96 -15.92 -4.78
CA ARG A 93 -6.39 -15.68 -5.03
C ARG A 93 -6.71 -14.20 -5.17
N VAL A 94 -7.75 -13.91 -5.93
CA VAL A 94 -8.41 -12.61 -5.90
C VAL A 94 -9.44 -12.62 -4.77
N VAL A 95 -9.43 -11.59 -3.93
CA VAL A 95 -10.39 -11.38 -2.85
C VAL A 95 -10.96 -9.98 -2.94
N ASP A 96 -12.21 -9.83 -2.58
CA ASP A 96 -12.82 -8.51 -2.51
C ASP A 96 -12.65 -7.91 -1.10
N ILE A 97 -12.20 -6.66 -1.03
CA ILE A 97 -11.98 -5.95 0.22
C ILE A 97 -13.11 -4.95 0.41
N PRO A 98 -13.96 -5.14 1.44
CA PRO A 98 -15.00 -4.18 1.73
C PRO A 98 -14.38 -2.85 2.20
N TRP A 99 -15.10 -1.75 1.97
CA TRP A 99 -14.62 -0.39 2.25
C TRP A 99 -14.17 -0.18 3.71
N HIS A 100 -14.82 -0.84 4.68
CA HIS A 100 -14.50 -0.76 6.11
C HIS A 100 -13.27 -1.60 6.53
N ALA A 101 -12.79 -2.48 5.64
CA ALA A 101 -11.59 -3.30 5.87
C ALA A 101 -10.35 -2.76 5.13
N VAL A 102 -10.48 -1.59 4.52
CA VAL A 102 -9.34 -0.90 3.91
C VAL A 102 -8.47 -0.36 5.04
N SER A 103 -7.31 -1.01 5.25
CA SER A 103 -6.27 -0.42 6.08
C SER A 103 -5.53 0.62 5.24
N CYS A 104 -5.79 1.90 5.52
CA CYS A 104 -5.09 3.00 4.84
C CYS A 104 -3.59 2.91 5.12
N GLY A 105 -2.86 2.08 4.36
CA GLY A 105 -1.42 1.90 4.51
C GLY A 105 -0.94 0.47 4.68
N PHE A 106 0.24 0.35 5.26
CA PHE A 106 0.94 -0.90 5.53
C PHE A 106 0.70 -1.36 6.98
N TRP A 107 0.04 -2.51 7.12
CA TRP A 107 -0.11 -3.18 8.41
C TRP A 107 0.63 -4.50 8.40
N TRP A 108 1.57 -4.64 9.31
CA TRP A 108 2.32 -5.86 9.50
C TRP A 108 2.00 -6.48 10.85
N THR A 109 1.60 -7.75 10.81
CA THR A 109 1.50 -8.60 11.99
C THR A 109 2.29 -9.89 11.73
N PRO A 110 2.66 -10.67 12.75
CA PRO A 110 3.37 -11.93 12.56
C PRO A 110 2.68 -12.91 11.60
N THR A 111 1.35 -12.90 11.57
CA THR A 111 0.52 -13.81 10.75
C THR A 111 -0.02 -13.20 9.47
N ARG A 112 -0.06 -11.86 9.39
CA ARG A 112 -0.75 -11.17 8.31
C ARG A 112 -0.05 -9.88 7.91
N THR A 113 0.13 -9.70 6.62
CA THR A 113 0.54 -8.41 6.04
C THR A 113 -0.61 -7.89 5.18
N VAL A 114 -1.08 -6.69 5.48
CA VAL A 114 -2.18 -6.06 4.75
C VAL A 114 -1.69 -4.78 4.11
N CYS A 115 -1.90 -4.72 2.82
CA CYS A 115 -1.38 -3.71 1.93
C CYS A 115 -2.51 -3.14 1.09
N THR A 116 -3.52 -2.56 1.75
CA THR A 116 -4.72 -2.13 1.07
C THR A 116 -4.85 -0.61 1.06
N VAL A 117 -4.94 -0.04 -0.13
CA VAL A 117 -5.08 1.41 -0.35
C VAL A 117 -6.48 1.79 -0.85
N ARG A 118 -7.27 0.82 -1.31
CA ARG A 118 -8.67 1.03 -1.74
C ARG A 118 -9.50 -0.24 -1.54
N SER A 119 -10.81 -0.08 -1.50
CA SER A 119 -11.79 -1.19 -1.54
C SER A 119 -11.88 -1.81 -2.93
N GLY A 120 -12.42 -3.02 -3.01
CA GLY A 120 -12.61 -3.78 -4.23
C GLY A 120 -11.64 -4.95 -4.36
N PRO A 121 -11.49 -5.48 -5.58
CA PRO A 121 -10.69 -6.67 -5.81
C PRO A 121 -9.21 -6.44 -5.51
N ALA A 122 -8.61 -7.37 -4.78
CA ALA A 122 -7.23 -7.35 -4.33
C ALA A 122 -6.58 -8.73 -4.46
N LEU A 123 -5.27 -8.73 -4.57
CA LEU A 123 -4.46 -9.93 -4.62
C LEU A 123 -4.20 -10.44 -3.20
N ARG A 124 -4.53 -11.70 -2.92
CA ARG A 124 -4.17 -12.38 -1.68
C ARG A 124 -3.21 -13.51 -1.95
N LEU A 125 -2.06 -13.44 -1.30
CA LEU A 125 -1.04 -14.48 -1.32
C LEU A 125 -1.09 -15.23 0.00
N ARG A 126 -1.07 -16.55 -0.05
CA ARG A 126 -0.84 -17.42 1.11
C ARG A 126 0.57 -17.98 0.99
N LEU A 127 1.38 -17.73 1.99
CA LEU A 127 2.76 -18.22 2.03
C LEU A 127 2.84 -19.60 2.69
N LEU A 128 3.85 -20.37 2.36
CA LEU A 128 4.15 -21.66 3.01
C LEU A 128 4.38 -21.51 4.51
N SER A 129 4.83 -20.35 4.97
CA SER A 129 4.95 -20.01 6.39
C SER A 129 3.62 -19.84 7.13
N GLY A 130 2.47 -20.01 6.45
CA GLY A 130 1.13 -19.75 6.96
C GLY A 130 0.73 -18.27 6.98
N ARG A 131 1.64 -17.35 6.63
CA ARG A 131 1.35 -15.91 6.55
C ARG A 131 0.47 -15.61 5.33
N THR A 132 -0.42 -14.65 5.51
CA THR A 132 -1.26 -14.12 4.43
C THR A 132 -0.85 -12.69 4.10
N VAL A 133 -0.64 -12.42 2.82
CA VAL A 133 -0.33 -11.08 2.29
C VAL A 133 -1.47 -10.65 1.39
N THR A 134 -2.09 -9.52 1.70
CA THR A 134 -3.19 -8.95 0.90
C THR A 134 -2.74 -7.61 0.33
N ILE A 135 -2.84 -7.45 -0.99
CA ILE A 135 -2.27 -6.32 -1.72
C ILE A 135 -3.33 -5.75 -2.66
N THR A 136 -3.57 -4.45 -2.60
CA THR A 136 -4.36 -3.77 -3.63
C THR A 136 -3.51 -3.55 -4.87
N VAL A 137 -3.98 -4.11 -5.98
CA VAL A 137 -3.37 -3.90 -7.31
C VAL A 137 -4.46 -3.43 -8.28
N PRO A 138 -4.12 -2.69 -9.34
CA PRO A 138 -5.10 -2.21 -10.33
C PRO A 138 -5.88 -3.35 -11.00
N ASP A 139 -5.19 -4.40 -11.39
CA ASP A 139 -5.76 -5.60 -12.00
C ASP A 139 -5.24 -6.87 -11.31
N PRO A 140 -5.96 -7.37 -10.28
CA PRO A 140 -5.55 -8.58 -9.56
C PRO A 140 -5.71 -9.86 -10.40
N TYR A 141 -6.58 -9.86 -11.40
CA TYR A 141 -6.76 -11.01 -12.29
C TYR A 141 -5.56 -11.20 -13.20
N ALA A 142 -5.06 -10.10 -13.79
CA ALA A 142 -3.82 -10.13 -14.58
C ALA A 142 -2.60 -10.51 -13.72
N ALA A 143 -2.54 -10.04 -12.48
CA ALA A 143 -1.49 -10.41 -11.53
C ALA A 143 -1.51 -11.92 -11.20
N VAL A 144 -2.70 -12.50 -10.94
CA VAL A 144 -2.85 -13.95 -10.72
C VAL A 144 -2.47 -14.74 -11.96
N ALA A 145 -2.91 -14.30 -13.15
CA ALA A 145 -2.57 -14.97 -14.40
C ALA A 145 -1.05 -14.98 -14.65
N ALA A 146 -0.38 -13.86 -14.41
CA ALA A 146 1.08 -13.77 -14.55
C ALA A 146 1.82 -14.70 -13.58
N LEU A 147 1.38 -14.79 -12.33
CA LEU A 147 1.99 -15.68 -11.33
C LEU A 147 1.77 -17.15 -11.66
N ARG A 148 0.57 -17.54 -12.11
CA ARG A 148 0.27 -18.92 -12.50
C ARG A 148 1.03 -19.35 -13.74
N ALA A 149 1.15 -18.47 -14.75
CA ALA A 149 1.93 -18.77 -15.95
C ALA A 149 3.40 -19.07 -15.60
N ASN A 150 3.99 -18.28 -14.71
CA ASN A 150 5.38 -18.48 -14.29
C ASN A 150 5.56 -19.67 -13.32
N SER A 151 4.52 -20.09 -12.56
CA SER A 151 4.60 -21.27 -11.70
C SER A 151 4.53 -22.59 -12.48
N LEU A 152 3.85 -22.59 -13.62
CA LEU A 152 3.78 -23.78 -14.52
C LEU A 152 5.07 -24.00 -15.29
N ASP A 153 5.86 -22.95 -15.52
CA ASP A 153 7.17 -23.05 -16.21
C ASP A 153 8.27 -23.63 -15.29
N LEU A 154 8.03 -23.77 -13.99
CA LEU A 154 8.97 -24.28 -12.99
C LEU A 154 8.71 -25.76 -12.61
N SER A 155 7.62 -26.36 -13.10
CA SER A 155 7.25 -27.77 -12.89
C SER A 155 7.62 -28.63 -14.10
#